data_9d0cb175d1739dcfeadf9478eeea5608
#
_entry.id   9d0cb175d1739dcfeadf9478eeea5608
#
_cell.length_a   1.000
_cell.length_b   1.000
_cell.length_c   1.000
_cell.angle_alpha   90.00
_cell.angle_beta   90.00
_cell.angle_gamma   90.00
#
_symmetry.space_group_name_H-M   'P 1'
#
loop_
_entity.id
_entity.type
_entity.pdbx_description
1 polymer ?
#
loop_
_entity_poly.entity_id
_entity_poly.type
_entity_poly.pdbx_seq_one_letter_code
_entity_poly.pdbx_strand_id
1 'polypeptide(L)'
;RLFNLFVTYRSVIRLKDKTMATIETLGCKVGFRNVDYSGGVLTINGNPTTIRGVVRGEMFTDNKFPTPETMRKEVELMKANNINAVRIAYAPQTPYFYDLCDEYGIYVFNEANLQPCHLDKTLSTNKDMSAAFVARARNMYERDKNHPSVIAWSIGNANENGICFEDVY
;
A
#
# COMPACT_ATOMS: atom_id res chain seq x y z
N ARG A 1 1.89 -21.82 -12.25
CA ARG A 1 1.50 -20.64 -13.04
C ARG A 1 0.64 -19.78 -12.13
N LEU A 2 1.21 -18.73 -11.56
CA LEU A 2 0.44 -17.71 -10.86
C LEU A 2 -0.24 -16.87 -11.93
N PHE A 3 -1.55 -17.03 -12.04
CA PHE A 3 -2.38 -16.17 -12.87
C PHE A 3 -2.23 -14.71 -12.35
N ASN A 4 -2.30 -13.74 -13.23
CA ASN A 4 -2.45 -12.35 -12.84
C ASN A 4 -3.67 -12.24 -11.92
N LEU A 5 -3.40 -12.10 -10.62
CA LEU A 5 -4.44 -12.03 -9.58
C LEU A 5 -5.28 -10.75 -9.72
N PHE A 6 -4.77 -9.78 -10.45
CA PHE A 6 -5.40 -8.49 -10.61
C PHE A 6 -5.55 -8.15 -12.09
N VAL A 7 -6.75 -7.69 -12.45
CA VAL A 7 -6.99 -7.09 -13.75
C VAL A 7 -6.66 -5.61 -13.64
N THR A 8 -5.64 -5.17 -14.35
CA THR A 8 -5.27 -3.75 -14.40
C THR A 8 -5.67 -3.14 -15.73
N TYR A 9 -6.26 -1.96 -15.67
CA TYR A 9 -6.57 -1.14 -16.82
C TYR A 9 -5.59 0.03 -16.89
N ARG A 10 -5.16 0.37 -18.10
CA ARG A 10 -4.35 1.57 -18.33
C ARG A 10 -5.26 2.71 -18.77
N SER A 11 -5.42 3.73 -17.92
CA SER A 11 -6.03 4.99 -18.31
C SER A 11 -4.98 5.92 -18.90
N VAL A 12 -5.31 6.56 -20.02
CA VAL A 12 -4.44 7.53 -20.67
C VAL A 12 -5.22 8.81 -20.94
N ILE A 13 -4.77 9.90 -20.37
CA ILE A 13 -5.32 11.24 -20.60
C ILE A 13 -4.31 12.00 -21.46
N ARG A 14 -4.77 12.57 -22.56
CA ARG A 14 -3.95 13.40 -23.45
C ARG A 14 -4.47 14.83 -23.42
N LEU A 15 -3.62 15.74 -22.94
CA LEU A 15 -3.85 17.16 -23.03
C LEU A 15 -3.49 17.62 -24.45
N LYS A 16 -4.41 18.32 -25.12
CA LYS A 16 -4.20 18.83 -26.47
C LYS A 16 -4.33 20.35 -26.50
N ASP A 17 -3.59 20.98 -27.36
CA ASP A 17 -3.72 22.41 -27.65
C ASP A 17 -4.89 22.71 -28.61
N LYS A 18 -5.07 23.99 -28.97
CA LYS A 18 -6.11 24.44 -29.91
C LYS A 18 -5.95 23.86 -31.31
N THR A 19 -4.77 23.39 -31.68
CA THR A 19 -4.45 22.77 -32.99
C THR A 19 -4.62 21.26 -32.96
N MET A 20 -5.09 20.70 -31.84
CA MET A 20 -5.21 19.26 -31.58
C MET A 20 -3.87 18.54 -31.46
N ALA A 21 -2.75 19.24 -31.37
CA ALA A 21 -1.45 18.65 -31.05
C ALA A 21 -1.42 18.23 -29.57
N THR A 22 -0.83 17.06 -29.30
CA THR A 22 -0.68 16.56 -27.95
C THR A 22 0.42 17.32 -27.21
N ILE A 23 0.05 18.03 -26.14
CA ILE A 23 1.00 18.74 -25.28
C ILE A 23 1.57 17.78 -24.24
N GLU A 24 0.70 16.97 -23.61
CA GLU A 24 1.08 16.09 -22.53
C GLU A 24 0.23 14.81 -22.56
N THR A 25 0.84 13.71 -22.12
CA THR A 25 0.13 12.44 -21.95
C THR A 25 0.40 11.92 -20.55
N LEU A 26 -0.67 11.80 -19.75
CA LEU A 26 -0.63 11.18 -18.43
C LEU A 26 -1.25 9.79 -18.52
N GLY A 27 -0.63 8.83 -17.85
CA GLY A 27 -1.15 7.46 -17.80
C GLY A 27 -1.03 6.88 -16.40
N CYS A 28 -2.05 6.19 -15.97
CA CYS A 28 -1.99 5.38 -14.75
C CYS A 28 -2.57 3.99 -15.00
N LYS A 29 -2.11 3.03 -14.21
CA LYS A 29 -2.72 1.71 -14.12
C LYS A 29 -3.75 1.74 -12.99
N VAL A 30 -4.91 1.16 -13.22
CA VAL A 30 -5.98 1.02 -12.22
C VAL A 30 -6.41 -0.44 -12.21
N GLY A 31 -6.53 -1.03 -11.04
CA GLY A 31 -7.04 -2.39 -10.88
C GLY A 31 -8.22 -2.44 -9.93
N PHE A 32 -9.02 -3.48 -10.06
CA PHE A 32 -10.19 -3.72 -9.22
C PHE A 32 -9.97 -4.98 -8.41
N ARG A 33 -10.42 -4.94 -7.17
CA ARG A 33 -10.44 -6.06 -6.25
C ARG A 33 -11.70 -6.05 -5.41
N ASN A 34 -12.15 -7.22 -5.04
CA ASN A 34 -13.13 -7.40 -3.98
C ASN A 34 -12.46 -8.18 -2.86
N VAL A 35 -12.49 -7.62 -1.65
CA VAL A 35 -11.97 -8.26 -0.44
C VAL A 35 -13.14 -8.44 0.50
N ASP A 36 -13.38 -9.67 0.94
CA ASP A 36 -14.48 -10.00 1.84
C ASP A 36 -13.99 -10.94 2.94
N TYR A 37 -14.50 -10.72 4.13
CA TYR A 37 -14.22 -11.50 5.34
C TYR A 37 -15.51 -11.85 6.11
N SER A 38 -16.66 -11.61 5.53
CA SER A 38 -17.96 -11.76 6.20
C SER A 38 -18.26 -13.19 6.70
N GLY A 39 -17.69 -14.19 6.03
CA GLY A 39 -17.84 -15.61 6.40
C GLY A 39 -16.75 -16.16 7.34
N GLY A 40 -15.91 -15.31 7.93
CA GLY A 40 -14.77 -15.74 8.75
C GLY A 40 -13.59 -16.32 7.94
N VAL A 41 -13.69 -16.30 6.61
CA VAL A 41 -12.64 -16.71 5.68
C VAL A 41 -12.35 -15.52 4.76
N LEU A 42 -11.08 -15.14 4.70
CA LEU A 42 -10.66 -14.11 3.76
C LEU A 42 -10.85 -14.61 2.33
N THR A 43 -11.64 -13.88 1.55
CA THR A 43 -11.76 -14.10 0.12
C THR A 43 -11.29 -12.88 -0.66
N ILE A 44 -10.60 -13.12 -1.76
CA ILE A 44 -10.18 -12.08 -2.69
C ILE A 44 -10.71 -12.46 -4.07
N ASN A 45 -11.54 -11.56 -4.62
CA ASN A 45 -12.28 -11.80 -5.86
C ASN A 45 -13.08 -13.12 -5.82
N GLY A 46 -13.71 -13.41 -4.67
CA GLY A 46 -14.51 -14.60 -4.43
C GLY A 46 -13.72 -15.90 -4.17
N ASN A 47 -12.38 -15.85 -4.16
CA ASN A 47 -11.54 -17.02 -3.92
C ASN A 47 -11.02 -17.03 -2.49
N PRO A 48 -11.21 -18.12 -1.71
CA PRO A 48 -10.60 -18.26 -0.40
C PRO A 48 -9.08 -18.12 -0.47
N THR A 49 -8.53 -17.28 0.39
CA THR A 49 -7.13 -16.90 0.31
C THR A 49 -6.44 -17.06 1.66
N THR A 50 -5.38 -17.86 1.69
CA THR A 50 -4.50 -17.98 2.86
C THR A 50 -3.32 -17.02 2.72
N ILE A 51 -3.13 -16.15 3.68
CA ILE A 51 -2.02 -15.19 3.71
C ILE A 51 -0.75 -15.90 4.20
N ARG A 52 0.28 -15.85 3.38
CA ARG A 52 1.65 -16.22 3.71
C ARG A 52 2.52 -14.99 3.51
N GLY A 53 2.64 -14.21 4.57
CA GLY A 53 3.18 -12.86 4.52
C GLY A 53 4.51 -12.68 5.25
N VAL A 54 5.21 -11.65 4.85
CA VAL A 54 6.39 -11.10 5.53
C VAL A 54 6.14 -9.65 5.89
N VAL A 55 6.90 -9.14 6.86
CA VAL A 55 6.92 -7.72 7.18
C VAL A 55 8.09 -7.08 6.44
N ARG A 56 7.81 -5.97 5.77
CA ARG A 56 8.82 -5.14 5.12
C ARG A 56 8.74 -3.73 5.70
N GLY A 57 9.80 -3.35 6.39
CA GLY A 57 10.07 -1.95 6.71
C GLY A 57 10.94 -1.31 5.64
N GLU A 58 11.13 -0.02 5.71
CA GLU A 58 12.18 0.65 4.94
C GLU A 58 13.53 0.24 5.52
N MET A 59 14.15 -0.79 4.93
CA MET A 59 15.45 -1.24 5.36
C MET A 59 16.52 -0.56 4.51
N PHE A 60 17.32 0.26 5.16
CA PHE A 60 18.53 0.79 4.58
C PHE A 60 19.59 -0.30 4.61
N THR A 61 19.87 -0.91 3.48
CA THR A 61 21.04 -1.77 3.35
C THR A 61 22.24 -0.86 3.05
N ASP A 62 23.24 -0.89 3.88
CA ASP A 62 24.44 -0.05 3.74
C ASP A 62 24.15 1.46 3.70
N ASN A 63 23.18 1.96 4.47
CA ASN A 63 22.74 3.36 4.50
C ASN A 63 22.24 3.89 3.14
N LYS A 64 21.76 3.02 2.26
CA LYS A 64 21.20 3.40 0.95
C LYS A 64 19.74 3.06 0.84
N PHE A 65 18.98 3.93 0.19
CA PHE A 65 17.61 3.61 -0.17
C PHE A 65 17.55 2.42 -1.13
N PRO A 66 16.54 1.53 -1.03
CA PRO A 66 16.36 0.45 -1.96
C PRO A 66 16.26 0.95 -3.39
N THR A 67 17.04 0.38 -4.30
CA THR A 67 16.96 0.69 -5.73
C THR A 67 15.81 -0.09 -6.39
N PRO A 68 15.34 0.31 -7.57
CA PRO A 68 14.36 -0.45 -8.32
C PRO A 68 14.76 -1.92 -8.54
N GLU A 69 16.05 -2.18 -8.80
CA GLU A 69 16.59 -3.53 -8.98
C GLU A 69 16.53 -4.34 -7.70
N THR A 70 16.86 -3.72 -6.57
CA THR A 70 16.78 -4.38 -5.25
C THR A 70 15.35 -4.73 -4.90
N MET A 71 14.41 -3.78 -5.07
CA MET A 71 12.99 -4.02 -4.82
C MET A 71 12.41 -5.15 -5.71
N ARG A 72 12.80 -5.20 -6.99
CA ARG A 72 12.40 -6.28 -7.89
C ARG A 72 12.91 -7.62 -7.41
N LYS A 73 14.17 -7.73 -7.03
CA LYS A 73 14.76 -8.95 -6.47
C LYS A 73 14.06 -9.41 -5.19
N GLU A 74 13.70 -8.46 -4.31
CA GLU A 74 12.93 -8.77 -3.09
C GLU A 74 11.59 -9.43 -3.43
N VAL A 75 10.83 -8.84 -4.36
CA VAL A 75 9.53 -9.37 -4.78
C VAL A 75 9.68 -10.73 -5.47
N GLU A 76 10.69 -10.90 -6.33
CA GLU A 76 11.00 -12.20 -6.96
C GLU A 76 11.35 -13.25 -5.92
N LEU A 77 12.13 -12.90 -4.89
CA LEU A 77 12.47 -13.81 -3.79
C LEU A 77 11.23 -14.19 -2.98
N MET A 78 10.32 -13.24 -2.70
CA MET A 78 9.04 -13.55 -2.05
C MET A 78 8.26 -14.58 -2.86
N LYS A 79 8.15 -14.40 -4.17
CA LYS A 79 7.45 -15.34 -5.05
C LYS A 79 8.11 -16.70 -5.10
N ALA A 80 9.43 -16.77 -5.18
CA ALA A 80 10.18 -18.02 -5.20
C ALA A 80 9.99 -18.84 -3.92
N ASN A 81 9.70 -18.18 -2.79
CA ASN A 81 9.45 -18.81 -1.48
C ASN A 81 7.96 -18.95 -1.14
N ASN A 82 7.05 -18.86 -2.12
CA ASN A 82 5.60 -18.96 -1.92
C ASN A 82 5.01 -17.94 -0.94
N ILE A 83 5.66 -16.80 -0.76
CA ILE A 83 5.13 -15.66 -0.05
C ILE A 83 4.17 -14.94 -0.98
N ASN A 84 2.95 -14.67 -0.51
CA ASN A 84 1.91 -14.03 -1.31
C ASN A 84 1.45 -12.70 -0.74
N ALA A 85 2.01 -12.27 0.39
CA ALA A 85 1.61 -11.03 1.03
C ALA A 85 2.80 -10.33 1.69
N VAL A 86 2.70 -9.01 1.79
CA VAL A 86 3.66 -8.18 2.51
C VAL A 86 2.91 -7.16 3.36
N ARG A 87 3.27 -7.04 4.62
CA ARG A 87 2.90 -5.90 5.45
C ARG A 87 3.97 -4.83 5.30
N ILE A 88 3.56 -3.69 4.78
CA ILE A 88 4.39 -2.50 4.78
C ILE A 88 4.36 -1.92 6.20
N ALA A 89 5.49 -1.94 6.87
CA ALA A 89 5.59 -1.50 8.25
C ALA A 89 6.23 -0.10 8.32
N TYR A 90 5.72 0.69 9.26
CA TYR A 90 6.22 1.99 9.70
C TYR A 90 6.00 3.15 8.74
N ALA A 91 6.01 2.95 7.43
CA ALA A 91 5.74 4.00 6.45
C ALA A 91 5.41 3.40 5.07
N PRO A 92 4.55 4.07 4.29
CA PRO A 92 4.31 3.70 2.90
C PRO A 92 5.60 3.70 2.09
N GLN A 93 5.73 2.72 1.19
CA GLN A 93 6.90 2.56 0.33
C GLN A 93 6.86 3.47 -0.90
N THR A 94 7.90 3.42 -1.72
CA THR A 94 7.91 4.10 -3.02
C THR A 94 6.83 3.53 -3.94
N PRO A 95 6.21 4.33 -4.83
CA PRO A 95 5.17 3.85 -5.74
C PRO A 95 5.60 2.64 -6.58
N TYR A 96 6.86 2.59 -6.98
CA TYR A 96 7.39 1.48 -7.75
C TYR A 96 7.28 0.12 -7.05
N PHE A 97 7.37 0.07 -5.72
CA PHE A 97 7.20 -1.18 -4.99
C PHE A 97 5.76 -1.72 -5.10
N TYR A 98 4.76 -0.84 -5.06
CA TYR A 98 3.36 -1.24 -5.27
C TYR A 98 3.10 -1.67 -6.70
N ASP A 99 3.72 -1.02 -7.71
CA ASP A 99 3.67 -1.47 -9.11
C ASP A 99 4.20 -2.91 -9.24
N LEU A 100 5.29 -3.24 -8.55
CA LEU A 100 5.83 -4.60 -8.52
C LEU A 100 4.86 -5.57 -7.83
N CYS A 101 4.25 -5.17 -6.70
CA CYS A 101 3.26 -6.00 -6.03
C CYS A 101 2.04 -6.28 -6.92
N ASP A 102 1.59 -5.29 -7.69
CA ASP A 102 0.52 -5.45 -8.67
C ASP A 102 0.93 -6.42 -9.79
N GLU A 103 2.16 -6.28 -10.31
CA GLU A 103 2.69 -7.10 -11.40
C GLU A 103 2.88 -8.56 -10.99
N TYR A 104 3.44 -8.79 -9.80
CA TYR A 104 3.77 -10.13 -9.30
C TYR A 104 2.65 -10.78 -8.49
N GLY A 105 1.55 -10.07 -8.22
CA GLY A 105 0.43 -10.56 -7.42
C GLY A 105 0.81 -10.82 -5.97
N ILE A 106 1.46 -9.86 -5.33
CA ILE A 106 1.72 -9.85 -3.88
C ILE A 106 0.66 -8.98 -3.21
N TYR A 107 -0.08 -9.52 -2.27
CA TYR A 107 -1.03 -8.75 -1.46
C TYR A 107 -0.31 -7.79 -0.53
N VAL A 108 -0.83 -6.59 -0.37
CA VAL A 108 -0.23 -5.55 0.45
C VAL A 108 -1.17 -5.15 1.58
N PHE A 109 -0.65 -5.20 2.79
CA PHE A 109 -1.22 -4.53 3.97
C PHE A 109 -0.45 -3.22 4.12
N ASN A 110 -1.04 -2.12 3.67
CA ASN A 110 -0.38 -0.83 3.62
C ASN A 110 -0.57 -0.07 4.93
N GLU A 111 0.52 0.42 5.52
CA GLU A 111 0.51 1.05 6.83
C GLU A 111 0.90 2.51 6.76
N ALA A 112 0.11 3.36 7.43
CA ALA A 112 0.41 4.77 7.58
C ALA A 112 1.62 4.97 8.51
N ASN A 113 2.39 6.03 8.26
CA ASN A 113 3.54 6.39 9.08
C ASN A 113 3.12 7.04 10.42
N LEU A 114 2.33 6.30 11.18
CA LEU A 114 1.84 6.65 12.51
C LEU A 114 2.37 5.62 13.50
N GLN A 115 3.57 5.88 14.02
CA GLN A 115 4.24 5.02 14.98
C GLN A 115 4.82 5.87 16.12
N PRO A 116 3.99 6.40 17.03
CA PRO A 116 4.46 7.17 18.18
C PRO A 116 5.05 6.30 19.29
N CYS A 117 5.72 5.20 18.95
CA CYS A 117 6.39 4.35 19.92
C CYS A 117 7.36 5.18 20.77
N HIS A 118 7.39 4.91 22.07
CA HIS A 118 8.16 5.63 23.09
C HIS A 118 7.60 6.99 23.56
N LEU A 119 6.48 7.45 23.00
CA LEU A 119 5.82 8.68 23.46
C LEU A 119 4.52 8.41 24.23
N ASP A 120 4.29 7.14 24.59
CA ASP A 120 3.05 6.67 25.25
C ASP A 120 1.79 7.17 24.52
N LYS A 121 0.76 7.48 25.30
CA LYS A 121 -0.51 8.03 24.78
C LYS A 121 -0.41 9.51 24.38
N THR A 122 0.70 10.18 24.63
CA THR A 122 0.80 11.64 24.58
C THR A 122 0.40 12.20 23.22
N LEU A 123 0.82 11.55 22.12
CA LEU A 123 0.47 12.03 20.77
C LEU A 123 -0.91 11.58 20.33
N SER A 124 -1.30 10.34 20.62
CA SER A 124 -2.59 9.79 20.15
C SER A 124 -3.80 10.38 20.88
N THR A 125 -3.61 10.89 22.10
CA THR A 125 -4.64 11.55 22.89
C THR A 125 -4.64 13.08 22.80
N ASN A 126 -3.60 13.66 22.22
CA ASN A 126 -3.54 15.11 22.01
C ASN A 126 -4.37 15.52 20.79
N LYS A 127 -5.51 16.14 21.03
CA LYS A 127 -6.46 16.54 19.98
C LYS A 127 -5.85 17.49 18.94
N ASP A 128 -4.83 18.26 19.29
CA ASP A 128 -4.14 19.17 18.36
C ASP A 128 -3.38 18.39 17.29
N MET A 129 -3.07 17.12 17.54
CA MET A 129 -2.38 16.24 16.59
C MET A 129 -3.32 15.52 15.61
N SER A 130 -4.65 15.53 15.88
CA SER A 130 -5.63 14.78 15.10
C SER A 130 -5.56 15.10 13.60
N ALA A 131 -5.48 16.36 13.23
CA ALA A 131 -5.38 16.78 11.82
C ALA A 131 -4.14 16.18 11.13
N ALA A 132 -3.01 16.05 11.83
CA ALA A 132 -1.79 15.46 11.29
C ALA A 132 -1.92 13.94 11.11
N PHE A 133 -2.61 13.25 12.04
CA PHE A 133 -2.90 11.82 11.92
C PHE A 133 -3.80 11.53 10.73
N VAL A 134 -4.92 12.25 10.64
CA VAL A 134 -5.87 12.13 9.51
C VAL A 134 -5.18 12.41 8.18
N ALA A 135 -4.37 13.48 8.09
CA ALA A 135 -3.68 13.84 6.86
C ALA A 135 -2.71 12.74 6.39
N ARG A 136 -1.97 12.12 7.30
CA ARG A 136 -1.03 11.02 6.96
C ARG A 136 -1.75 9.79 6.43
N ALA A 137 -2.78 9.33 7.12
CA ALA A 137 -3.58 8.19 6.69
C ALA A 137 -4.28 8.46 5.35
N ARG A 138 -4.89 9.66 5.21
CA ARG A 138 -5.55 10.08 3.98
C ARG A 138 -4.57 10.17 2.80
N ASN A 139 -3.41 10.77 2.98
CA ASN A 139 -2.41 10.88 1.91
C ASN A 139 -1.92 9.51 1.44
N MET A 140 -1.69 8.56 2.36
CA MET A 140 -1.39 7.18 2.01
C MET A 140 -2.52 6.56 1.18
N TYR A 141 -3.75 6.66 1.66
CA TYR A 141 -4.92 6.10 0.98
C TYR A 141 -5.10 6.70 -0.43
N GLU A 142 -5.10 8.02 -0.55
CA GLU A 142 -5.31 8.72 -1.84
C GLU A 142 -4.21 8.39 -2.86
N ARG A 143 -2.97 8.21 -2.40
CA ARG A 143 -1.87 7.84 -3.27
C ARG A 143 -1.99 6.40 -3.78
N ASP A 144 -2.37 5.47 -2.91
CA ASP A 144 -2.19 4.03 -3.16
C ASP A 144 -3.51 3.28 -3.45
N LYS A 145 -4.68 3.93 -3.32
CA LYS A 145 -6.01 3.29 -3.48
C LYS A 145 -6.23 2.60 -4.82
N ASN A 146 -5.53 3.02 -5.87
CA ASN A 146 -5.65 2.45 -7.21
C ASN A 146 -4.78 1.20 -7.43
N HIS A 147 -3.91 0.84 -6.47
CA HIS A 147 -3.15 -0.40 -6.53
C HIS A 147 -4.03 -1.58 -6.12
N PRO A 148 -4.33 -2.54 -7.02
CA PRO A 148 -5.18 -3.67 -6.69
C PRO A 148 -4.52 -4.66 -5.73
N SER A 149 -3.21 -4.62 -5.57
CA SER A 149 -2.48 -5.40 -4.58
C SER A 149 -2.78 -4.99 -3.14
N VAL A 150 -3.12 -3.72 -2.91
CA VAL A 150 -3.45 -3.24 -1.55
C VAL A 150 -4.80 -3.78 -1.13
N ILE A 151 -4.83 -4.71 -0.19
CA ILE A 151 -6.04 -5.38 0.30
C ILE A 151 -6.47 -4.95 1.69
N ALA A 152 -5.59 -4.28 2.43
CA ALA A 152 -5.89 -3.76 3.76
C ALA A 152 -5.09 -2.49 4.05
N TRP A 153 -5.67 -1.65 4.89
CA TRP A 153 -5.10 -0.39 5.35
C TRP A 153 -4.85 -0.48 6.85
N SER A 154 -3.62 -0.24 7.27
CA SER A 154 -3.23 -0.11 8.67
C SER A 154 -3.06 1.36 9.02
N ILE A 155 -3.74 1.80 10.04
CA ILE A 155 -3.67 3.21 10.49
C ILE A 155 -2.45 3.49 11.37
N GLY A 156 -1.64 2.49 11.67
CA GLY A 156 -0.40 2.67 12.40
C GLY A 156 0.09 1.42 13.11
N ASN A 157 1.19 1.54 13.83
CA ASN A 157 1.83 0.43 14.55
C ASN A 157 2.30 0.87 15.94
N ALA A 158 2.24 -0.06 16.91
CA ALA A 158 2.68 0.15 18.29
C ALA A 158 2.10 1.42 18.95
N ASN A 159 0.83 1.66 18.68
CA ASN A 159 0.09 2.80 19.20
C ASN A 159 -0.85 2.37 20.31
N GLU A 160 -1.00 3.21 21.30
CA GLU A 160 -2.13 3.13 22.21
C GLU A 160 -3.33 3.88 21.60
N ASN A 161 -4.54 3.37 21.85
CA ASN A 161 -5.77 4.03 21.43
C ASN A 161 -5.86 5.45 21.97
N GLY A 162 -6.33 6.35 21.12
CA GLY A 162 -6.57 7.73 21.46
C GLY A 162 -7.42 8.41 20.41
N ILE A 163 -7.93 9.59 20.72
CA ILE A 163 -8.87 10.35 19.90
C ILE A 163 -8.37 10.57 18.47
N CYS A 164 -7.03 10.69 18.28
CA CYS A 164 -6.47 10.88 16.95
C CYS A 164 -6.70 9.67 16.02
N PHE A 165 -6.74 8.44 16.58
CA PHE A 165 -7.06 7.24 15.79
C PHE A 165 -8.55 7.09 15.54
N GLU A 166 -9.41 7.52 16.47
CA GLU A 166 -10.85 7.57 16.26
C GLU A 166 -11.19 8.53 15.10
N ASP A 167 -10.49 9.65 14.99
CA ASP A 167 -10.69 10.61 13.91
C ASP A 167 -10.17 10.11 12.54
N VAL A 168 -9.23 9.16 12.52
CA VAL A 168 -8.71 8.54 11.29
C VAL A 168 -9.64 7.46 10.75
N TYR A 169 -10.33 6.73 11.64
CA TYR A 169 -11.20 5.59 11.29
C TYR A 169 -12.51 6.06 10.69
#